data_7bb45c1b5a51401891c1bfe7e5bd4597
#
_entry.id   7bb45c1b5a51401891c1bfe7e5bd4597
#
_cell.length_a   1.000
_cell.length_b   1.000
_cell.length_c   1.000
_cell.angle_alpha   90.00
_cell.angle_beta   90.00
_cell.angle_gamma   90.00
#
_symmetry.space_group_name_H-M   'P 1'
#
loop_
_entity.id
_entity.type
_entity.pdbx_description
1 polymer ?
#
loop_
_entity_poly.entity_id
_entity_poly.type
_entity_poly.pdbx_seq_one_letter_code
_entity_poly.pdbx_strand_id
1 'polypeptide(L)'
;MALGKKVLQKPPLSLANELHKDTGKMPYFLLQARHIANTLITGWHRQRKSGNGENFWQFRPYMEGESITRIDWRRSARDENTYLREHEWQTTQTVWLCPDQSASMHYCSRFSKISKGNHAIILTLTLASLLARSGEHIAIPNLMSPTMTSNVVERIAFALENHSDENSFPDFSTITRFSHVIIMSDFLDYPEKIIQHLTVLTTKQVTAHLIEISDPAEESFPYTGHTEFLDPETKEKHVSTKAEDLRKSYCKLYHARRQELVNFCARQGWSYHVSTTDQPLTETIFHLANTMSDSPLHKRRAL
;
A
#
# COMPACT_ATOMS: atom_id res chain seq x y z
N MET A 1 -50.81 3.91 28.93
CA MET A 1 -49.36 3.78 29.17
C MET A 1 -48.66 3.62 27.81
N ALA A 2 -47.97 4.66 27.35
CA ALA A 2 -47.38 4.72 26.02
C ALA A 2 -46.01 4.10 26.02
N LEU A 3 -45.84 2.96 25.34
CA LEU A 3 -44.56 2.34 25.05
C LEU A 3 -43.86 3.17 23.96
N GLY A 4 -42.81 3.84 24.38
CA GLY A 4 -41.95 4.64 23.51
C GLY A 4 -41.36 3.80 22.37
N LYS A 5 -41.72 4.11 21.15
CA LYS A 5 -41.04 3.63 19.94
C LYS A 5 -39.62 4.16 19.96
N LYS A 6 -38.66 3.32 20.37
CA LYS A 6 -37.23 3.54 20.08
C LYS A 6 -37.06 3.48 18.55
N VAL A 7 -36.73 4.61 17.99
CA VAL A 7 -36.41 4.79 16.59
C VAL A 7 -35.26 3.83 16.25
N LEU A 8 -35.57 2.85 15.42
CA LEU A 8 -34.59 2.05 14.69
C LEU A 8 -33.73 3.02 13.85
N GLN A 9 -32.52 3.29 14.26
CA GLN A 9 -31.54 3.84 13.34
C GLN A 9 -31.21 2.74 12.32
N LYS A 10 -31.99 2.72 11.22
CA LYS A 10 -31.54 2.07 10.00
C LYS A 10 -30.22 2.74 9.64
N PRO A 11 -29.16 1.99 9.30
CA PRO A 11 -28.09 2.57 8.51
C PRO A 11 -28.74 3.12 7.22
N PRO A 12 -28.37 4.32 6.78
CA PRO A 12 -29.04 4.91 5.65
C PRO A 12 -28.90 3.97 4.45
N LEU A 13 -30.04 3.62 3.84
CA LEU A 13 -30.15 2.91 2.55
C LEU A 13 -29.50 3.69 1.39
N SER A 14 -28.76 4.76 1.70
CA SER A 14 -28.02 5.61 0.80
C SER A 14 -26.68 5.00 0.33
N LEU A 15 -26.14 3.97 1.01
CA LEU A 15 -24.85 3.38 0.63
C LEU A 15 -24.85 2.77 -0.78
N ALA A 16 -25.96 2.17 -1.22
CA ALA A 16 -26.07 1.67 -2.61
C ALA A 16 -26.15 2.80 -3.66
N ASN A 17 -26.63 3.99 -3.28
CA ASN A 17 -26.69 5.18 -4.16
C ASN A 17 -25.45 6.09 -4.02
N GLU A 18 -24.62 5.92 -3.01
CA GLU A 18 -23.35 6.63 -2.88
C GLU A 18 -22.22 5.98 -3.70
N LEU A 19 -22.35 4.70 -4.03
CA LEU A 19 -21.42 3.96 -4.89
C LEU A 19 -21.21 4.61 -6.29
N HIS A 20 -22.23 5.34 -6.80
CA HIS A 20 -22.13 6.11 -8.04
C HIS A 20 -21.73 7.59 -7.85
N LYS A 21 -21.52 8.07 -6.62
CA LYS A 21 -21.18 9.46 -6.33
C LYS A 21 -19.67 9.72 -6.17
N ASP A 22 -18.82 8.70 -6.24
CA ASP A 22 -17.37 8.88 -6.08
C ASP A 22 -16.67 9.41 -7.34
N THR A 23 -17.36 9.41 -8.50
CA THR A 23 -16.84 9.89 -9.80
C THR A 23 -16.39 11.37 -9.78
N GLY A 24 -16.67 12.14 -8.76
CA GLY A 24 -16.21 13.54 -8.62
C GLY A 24 -15.14 13.77 -7.54
N LYS A 25 -14.74 12.74 -6.80
CA LYS A 25 -13.80 12.87 -5.68
C LYS A 25 -12.33 12.66 -6.06
N MET A 26 -12.06 12.09 -7.24
CA MET A 26 -10.70 11.79 -7.68
C MET A 26 -9.76 13.01 -7.70
N PRO A 27 -10.17 14.21 -8.16
CA PRO A 27 -9.35 15.41 -8.06
C PRO A 27 -8.97 15.77 -6.61
N TYR A 28 -9.87 15.56 -5.67
CA TYR A 28 -9.61 15.77 -4.25
C TYR A 28 -8.59 14.75 -3.70
N PHE A 29 -8.72 13.49 -4.06
CA PHE A 29 -7.74 12.45 -3.67
C PHE A 29 -6.35 12.73 -4.25
N LEU A 30 -6.27 13.19 -5.50
CA LEU A 30 -5.01 13.63 -6.12
C LEU A 30 -4.36 14.79 -5.37
N LEU A 31 -5.14 15.78 -4.95
CA LEU A 31 -4.63 16.89 -4.15
C LEU A 31 -4.12 16.43 -2.79
N GLN A 32 -4.87 15.59 -2.09
CA GLN A 32 -4.44 15.00 -0.82
C GLN A 32 -3.16 14.19 -0.98
N ALA A 33 -3.11 13.30 -1.96
CA ALA A 33 -1.95 12.46 -2.23
C ALA A 33 -0.69 13.31 -2.50
N ARG A 34 -0.81 14.34 -3.32
CA ARG A 34 0.29 15.29 -3.60
C ARG A 34 0.74 16.04 -2.34
N HIS A 35 -0.21 16.47 -1.51
CA HIS A 35 0.10 17.16 -0.26
C HIS A 35 0.88 16.25 0.69
N ILE A 36 0.41 15.02 0.91
CA ILE A 36 1.08 14.03 1.75
C ILE A 36 2.49 13.71 1.20
N ALA A 37 2.61 13.45 -0.11
CA ALA A 37 3.89 13.17 -0.74
C ALA A 37 4.89 14.33 -0.57
N ASN A 38 4.45 15.57 -0.77
CA ASN A 38 5.30 16.74 -0.58
C ASN A 38 5.75 16.92 0.87
N THR A 39 4.85 16.68 1.83
CA THR A 39 5.15 16.76 3.26
C THR A 39 6.22 15.74 3.66
N LEU A 40 6.10 14.50 3.17
CA LEU A 40 7.06 13.44 3.45
C LEU A 40 8.43 13.75 2.86
N ILE A 41 8.51 14.22 1.62
CA ILE A 41 9.78 14.59 0.98
C ILE A 41 10.44 15.73 1.73
N THR A 42 9.70 16.76 2.11
CA THR A 42 10.24 17.89 2.88
C THR A 42 10.76 17.44 4.25
N GLY A 43 10.05 16.51 4.90
CA GLY A 43 10.49 15.89 6.16
C GLY A 43 11.77 15.05 6.00
N TRP A 44 11.89 14.29 4.91
CA TRP A 44 13.07 13.48 4.60
C TRP A 44 14.31 14.32 4.28
N HIS A 45 14.16 15.44 3.57
CA HIS A 45 15.28 16.36 3.31
C HIS A 45 15.85 16.98 4.60
N ARG A 46 15.04 17.12 5.66
CA ARG A 46 15.53 17.57 6.97
C ARG A 46 16.39 16.53 7.70
N GLN A 47 16.19 15.24 7.45
CA GLN A 47 16.97 14.15 8.06
C GLN A 47 18.22 13.76 7.26
N ARG A 48 18.26 14.04 5.96
CA ARG A 48 19.47 13.86 5.14
C ARG A 48 20.44 14.98 5.46
N LYS A 49 21.48 14.68 6.24
CA LYS A 49 22.67 15.52 6.35
C LYS A 49 23.23 15.74 4.96
N SER A 50 23.47 17.02 4.65
CA SER A 50 24.13 17.56 3.48
C SER A 50 25.20 16.62 2.89
N GLY A 51 24.90 16.05 1.71
CA GLY A 51 25.84 15.43 0.81
C GLY A 51 25.36 15.77 -0.60
N ASN A 52 26.24 16.34 -1.43
CA ASN A 52 25.93 16.75 -2.79
C ASN A 52 25.34 15.57 -3.57
N GLY A 53 24.06 15.68 -3.92
CA GLY A 53 23.36 14.71 -4.75
C GLY A 53 23.86 14.75 -6.18
N GLU A 54 24.18 13.62 -6.66
CA GLU A 54 24.05 12.97 -7.94
C GLU A 54 24.93 11.73 -7.88
N ASN A 55 24.30 10.59 -7.54
CA ASN A 55 24.80 9.22 -7.79
C ASN A 55 26.29 8.95 -7.56
N PHE A 56 26.89 9.62 -6.59
CA PHE A 56 28.26 9.38 -6.18
C PHE A 56 28.25 8.37 -5.01
N TRP A 57 28.79 7.17 -5.26
CA TRP A 57 28.93 6.15 -4.22
C TRP A 57 30.20 6.37 -3.42
N GLN A 58 31.36 6.25 -4.07
CA GLN A 58 32.66 6.44 -3.45
C GLN A 58 33.76 6.69 -4.47
N PHE A 59 34.91 7.19 -4.00
CA PHE A 59 36.15 7.17 -4.74
C PHE A 59 36.90 5.88 -4.39
N ARG A 60 37.29 5.13 -5.40
CA ARG A 60 38.12 3.94 -5.30
C ARG A 60 39.45 4.17 -6.00
N PRO A 61 40.60 3.66 -5.48
CA PRO A 61 41.85 3.71 -6.23
C PRO A 61 41.72 3.01 -7.58
N TYR A 62 42.31 3.62 -8.60
CA TYR A 62 42.40 3.06 -9.93
C TYR A 62 43.27 1.80 -9.93
N MET A 63 42.86 0.73 -10.61
CA MET A 63 43.64 -0.48 -10.86
C MET A 63 44.01 -0.55 -12.33
N GLU A 64 45.24 -1.04 -12.64
CA GLU A 64 45.69 -1.23 -14.03
C GLU A 64 44.74 -2.16 -14.78
N GLY A 65 44.34 -1.73 -15.99
CA GLY A 65 43.41 -2.44 -16.86
C GLY A 65 41.98 -1.89 -16.85
N GLU A 66 41.66 -0.93 -15.99
CA GLU A 66 40.34 -0.28 -15.96
C GLU A 66 40.24 0.88 -16.95
N SER A 67 38.98 1.24 -17.32
CA SER A 67 38.75 2.34 -18.30
C SER A 67 39.17 3.70 -17.72
N ILE A 68 40.08 4.37 -18.40
CA ILE A 68 40.60 5.68 -18.03
C ILE A 68 39.52 6.77 -18.08
N THR A 69 38.41 6.54 -18.80
CA THR A 69 37.27 7.47 -18.89
C THR A 69 36.53 7.68 -17.60
N ARG A 70 36.69 6.76 -16.61
CA ARG A 70 36.04 6.82 -15.29
C ARG A 70 36.90 7.49 -14.23
N ILE A 71 38.12 7.93 -14.55
CA ILE A 71 39.03 8.60 -13.62
C ILE A 71 38.50 10.00 -13.31
N ASP A 72 38.38 10.33 -12.04
CA ASP A 72 38.14 11.70 -11.58
C ASP A 72 39.48 12.43 -11.47
N TRP A 73 39.89 13.06 -12.58
CA TRP A 73 41.14 13.81 -12.66
C TRP A 73 41.21 14.97 -11.68
N ARG A 74 40.06 15.56 -11.30
CA ARG A 74 39.99 16.67 -10.34
C ARG A 74 40.33 16.24 -8.93
N ARG A 75 39.88 15.02 -8.55
CA ARG A 75 40.22 14.42 -7.26
C ARG A 75 41.63 13.90 -7.26
N SER A 76 42.04 13.19 -8.29
CA SER A 76 43.37 12.60 -8.46
C SER A 76 44.48 13.64 -8.46
N ALA A 77 44.22 14.86 -8.99
CA ALA A 77 45.20 15.96 -9.00
C ALA A 77 45.49 16.55 -7.60
N ARG A 78 44.75 16.17 -6.57
CA ARG A 78 44.94 16.66 -5.19
C ARG A 78 45.64 15.66 -4.28
N ASP A 79 45.90 14.48 -4.80
CA ASP A 79 46.42 13.35 -4.03
C ASP A 79 47.44 12.60 -4.89
N GLU A 80 48.28 11.76 -4.28
CA GLU A 80 49.25 10.93 -5.00
C GLU A 80 48.63 9.72 -5.71
N ASN A 81 47.36 9.45 -5.46
CA ASN A 81 46.64 8.32 -6.00
C ASN A 81 45.64 8.73 -7.10
N THR A 82 45.53 7.88 -8.11
CA THR A 82 44.50 8.01 -9.14
C THR A 82 43.17 7.40 -8.65
N TYR A 83 42.11 8.17 -8.70
CA TYR A 83 40.79 7.74 -8.20
C TYR A 83 39.78 7.56 -9.32
N LEU A 84 39.05 6.44 -9.27
CA LEU A 84 37.85 6.22 -10.07
C LEU A 84 36.62 6.73 -9.30
N ARG A 85 35.75 7.39 -10.02
CA ARG A 85 34.41 7.74 -9.52
C ARG A 85 33.51 6.55 -9.75
N GLU A 86 33.14 5.86 -8.68
CA GLU A 86 32.10 4.85 -8.71
C GLU A 86 30.72 5.51 -8.58
N HIS A 87 29.84 5.17 -9.53
CA HIS A 87 28.44 5.54 -9.48
C HIS A 87 27.67 4.40 -8.85
N GLU A 88 26.74 4.71 -7.97
CA GLU A 88 25.76 3.72 -7.51
C GLU A 88 24.91 3.26 -8.69
N TRP A 89 24.92 1.98 -8.97
CA TRP A 89 24.02 1.39 -9.96
C TRP A 89 22.62 1.33 -9.34
N GLN A 90 21.85 2.39 -9.48
CA GLN A 90 20.42 2.37 -9.19
C GLN A 90 19.73 1.54 -10.28
N THR A 91 19.50 0.28 -10.01
CA THR A 91 18.67 -0.54 -10.88
C THR A 91 17.22 -0.15 -10.60
N THR A 92 16.59 0.54 -11.54
CA THR A 92 15.15 0.88 -11.50
C THR A 92 14.35 -0.38 -11.23
N GLN A 93 13.52 -0.34 -10.21
CA GLN A 93 12.68 -1.46 -9.81
C GLN A 93 11.26 -1.27 -10.35
N THR A 94 10.55 -2.38 -10.53
CA THR A 94 9.13 -2.35 -10.84
C THR A 94 8.34 -2.56 -9.57
N VAL A 95 7.43 -1.62 -9.27
CA VAL A 95 6.53 -1.68 -8.13
C VAL A 95 5.09 -1.80 -8.62
N TRP A 96 4.44 -2.88 -8.27
CA TRP A 96 3.05 -3.16 -8.56
C TRP A 96 2.19 -2.70 -7.40
N LEU A 97 1.27 -1.77 -7.66
CA LEU A 97 0.30 -1.26 -6.68
C LEU A 97 -1.04 -1.98 -6.91
N CYS A 98 -1.54 -2.64 -5.89
CA CYS A 98 -2.75 -3.46 -5.94
C CYS A 98 -3.77 -2.96 -4.90
N PRO A 99 -4.46 -1.83 -5.15
CA PRO A 99 -5.55 -1.41 -4.28
C PRO A 99 -6.78 -2.28 -4.52
N ASP A 100 -7.35 -2.78 -3.43
CA ASP A 100 -8.61 -3.51 -3.44
C ASP A 100 -9.78 -2.53 -3.64
N GLN A 101 -10.66 -2.84 -4.59
CA GLN A 101 -11.86 -2.08 -4.91
C GLN A 101 -13.16 -2.88 -4.68
N SER A 102 -13.07 -4.01 -3.97
CA SER A 102 -14.23 -4.86 -3.64
C SER A 102 -15.29 -4.13 -2.83
N ALA A 103 -16.47 -4.71 -2.75
CA ALA A 103 -17.60 -4.11 -2.08
C ALA A 103 -17.36 -3.89 -0.56
N SER A 104 -16.55 -4.75 0.08
CA SER A 104 -16.17 -4.63 1.49
C SER A 104 -15.37 -3.37 1.78
N MET A 105 -14.60 -2.86 0.80
CA MET A 105 -13.79 -1.66 0.91
C MET A 105 -14.60 -0.36 0.95
N HIS A 106 -15.88 -0.39 0.59
CA HIS A 106 -16.76 0.78 0.71
C HIS A 106 -17.23 1.04 2.16
N TYR A 107 -16.92 0.14 3.08
CA TYR A 107 -17.28 0.32 4.48
C TYR A 107 -16.63 1.56 5.09
N CYS A 108 -17.42 2.31 5.86
CA CYS A 108 -17.00 3.47 6.62
C CYS A 108 -17.84 3.57 7.89
N SER A 109 -17.21 3.50 9.05
CA SER A 109 -17.91 3.65 10.32
C SER A 109 -18.03 5.12 10.74
N ARG A 110 -18.77 5.37 11.81
CA ARG A 110 -18.86 6.71 12.43
C ARG A 110 -17.53 7.19 13.04
N PHE A 111 -16.54 6.32 13.19
CA PHE A 111 -15.23 6.64 13.77
C PHE A 111 -14.22 7.05 12.71
N SER A 112 -14.54 6.86 11.43
CA SER A 112 -13.71 7.24 10.31
C SER A 112 -14.37 8.33 9.47
N LYS A 113 -13.55 9.17 8.83
CA LYS A 113 -14.00 10.21 7.90
C LYS A 113 -14.07 9.76 6.45
N ILE A 114 -13.39 8.66 6.13
CA ILE A 114 -13.25 8.12 4.78
C ILE A 114 -13.47 6.61 4.82
N SER A 115 -13.95 6.04 3.71
CA SER A 115 -14.07 4.60 3.56
C SER A 115 -12.70 3.93 3.40
N LYS A 116 -12.62 2.61 3.66
CA LYS A 116 -11.40 1.82 3.44
C LYS A 116 -10.90 1.96 2.01
N GLY A 117 -11.80 1.90 1.02
CA GLY A 117 -11.45 2.05 -0.40
C GLY A 117 -10.86 3.44 -0.72
N ASN A 118 -11.46 4.51 -0.20
CA ASN A 118 -10.91 5.86 -0.39
C ASN A 118 -9.53 6.00 0.28
N HIS A 119 -9.34 5.39 1.44
CA HIS A 119 -8.04 5.32 2.12
C HIS A 119 -7.00 4.58 1.25
N ALA A 120 -7.38 3.43 0.65
CA ALA A 120 -6.53 2.67 -0.27
C ALA A 120 -6.15 3.49 -1.51
N ILE A 121 -7.11 4.20 -2.12
CA ILE A 121 -6.88 5.03 -3.31
C ILE A 121 -5.90 6.17 -2.99
N ILE A 122 -6.11 6.90 -1.90
CA ILE A 122 -5.22 8.00 -1.50
C ILE A 122 -3.81 7.46 -1.22
N LEU A 123 -3.70 6.32 -0.54
CA LEU A 123 -2.42 5.65 -0.29
C LEU A 123 -1.72 5.26 -1.60
N THR A 124 -2.46 4.65 -2.54
CA THR A 124 -1.95 4.26 -3.87
C THR A 124 -1.41 5.46 -4.64
N LEU A 125 -2.18 6.56 -4.73
CA LEU A 125 -1.76 7.77 -5.44
C LEU A 125 -0.56 8.44 -4.76
N THR A 126 -0.48 8.40 -3.43
CA THR A 126 0.65 8.94 -2.67
C THR A 126 1.92 8.13 -2.94
N LEU A 127 1.82 6.79 -2.87
CA LEU A 127 2.94 5.90 -3.17
C LEU A 127 3.40 6.05 -4.63
N ALA A 128 2.45 6.13 -5.58
CA ALA A 128 2.77 6.38 -6.99
C ALA A 128 3.53 7.70 -7.17
N SER A 129 3.12 8.77 -6.46
CA SER A 129 3.80 10.06 -6.52
C SER A 129 5.23 10.00 -5.97
N LEU A 130 5.46 9.25 -4.88
CA LEU A 130 6.78 9.08 -4.26
C LEU A 130 7.69 8.23 -5.15
N LEU A 131 7.19 7.08 -5.63
CA LEU A 131 7.92 6.14 -6.48
C LEU A 131 8.29 6.75 -7.84
N ALA A 132 7.37 7.54 -8.45
CA ALA A 132 7.66 8.26 -9.68
C ALA A 132 8.82 9.25 -9.53
N ARG A 133 8.90 9.93 -8.39
CA ARG A 133 10.01 10.86 -8.09
C ARG A 133 11.33 10.14 -7.78
N SER A 134 11.26 8.91 -7.34
CA SER A 134 12.44 8.04 -7.13
C SER A 134 12.89 7.37 -8.42
N GLY A 135 12.16 7.54 -9.55
CA GLY A 135 12.51 6.96 -10.84
C GLY A 135 12.17 5.48 -10.97
N GLU A 136 11.22 4.98 -10.17
CA GLU A 136 10.77 3.59 -10.21
C GLU A 136 9.69 3.38 -11.30
N HIS A 137 9.62 2.16 -11.85
CA HIS A 137 8.52 1.77 -12.74
C HIS A 137 7.31 1.39 -11.90
N ILE A 138 6.17 2.01 -12.20
CA ILE A 138 4.92 1.79 -11.48
C ILE A 138 3.94 1.08 -12.40
N ALA A 139 3.23 0.09 -11.85
CA ALA A 139 2.22 -0.69 -12.56
C ALA A 139 1.01 -0.97 -11.67
N ILE A 140 -0.14 -1.26 -12.29
CA ILE A 140 -1.32 -1.81 -11.63
C ILE A 140 -1.72 -3.07 -12.40
N PRO A 141 -1.88 -4.22 -11.73
CA PRO A 141 -2.30 -5.45 -12.40
C PRO A 141 -3.57 -5.22 -13.23
N ASN A 142 -3.62 -5.80 -14.41
CA ASN A 142 -4.72 -5.73 -15.38
C ASN A 142 -5.08 -4.33 -15.90
N LEU A 143 -4.60 -3.24 -15.28
CA LEU A 143 -4.97 -1.87 -15.66
C LEU A 143 -3.84 -1.10 -16.34
N MET A 144 -2.61 -1.25 -15.85
CA MET A 144 -1.48 -0.46 -16.34
C MET A 144 -0.19 -1.24 -16.30
N SER A 145 0.47 -1.37 -17.46
CA SER A 145 1.81 -1.95 -17.55
C SER A 145 2.87 -1.05 -16.91
N PRO A 146 4.03 -1.61 -16.49
CA PRO A 146 5.10 -0.86 -15.86
C PRO A 146 5.51 0.37 -16.68
N THR A 147 5.47 1.54 -16.07
CA THR A 147 5.76 2.81 -16.71
C THR A 147 6.44 3.79 -15.75
N MET A 148 7.26 4.68 -16.30
CA MET A 148 7.98 5.74 -15.58
C MET A 148 7.69 7.11 -16.24
N THR A 149 6.43 7.44 -16.41
CA THR A 149 6.02 8.72 -17.02
C THR A 149 5.72 9.78 -15.95
N SER A 150 5.94 11.05 -16.27
CA SER A 150 5.68 12.16 -15.35
C SER A 150 4.20 12.30 -14.94
N ASN A 151 3.29 11.80 -15.76
CA ASN A 151 1.84 11.83 -15.53
C ASN A 151 1.29 10.48 -15.03
N VAL A 152 2.14 9.62 -14.46
CA VAL A 152 1.73 8.28 -14.01
C VAL A 152 0.64 8.34 -12.94
N VAL A 153 0.67 9.33 -12.04
CA VAL A 153 -0.29 9.47 -10.95
C VAL A 153 -1.70 9.78 -11.50
N GLU A 154 -1.79 10.67 -12.48
CA GLU A 154 -3.05 11.01 -13.14
C GLU A 154 -3.60 9.84 -13.95
N ARG A 155 -2.72 9.08 -14.60
CA ARG A 155 -3.12 7.87 -15.34
C ARG A 155 -3.64 6.78 -14.41
N ILE A 156 -3.01 6.60 -13.25
CA ILE A 156 -3.50 5.67 -12.20
C ILE A 156 -4.85 6.12 -11.69
N ALA A 157 -5.01 7.41 -11.35
CA ALA A 157 -6.28 7.95 -10.90
C ALA A 157 -7.41 7.69 -11.92
N PHE A 158 -7.15 7.99 -13.19
CA PHE A 158 -8.11 7.74 -14.27
C PHE A 158 -8.43 6.25 -14.45
N ALA A 159 -7.42 5.38 -14.36
CA ALA A 159 -7.62 3.94 -14.47
C ALA A 159 -8.49 3.39 -13.31
N LEU A 160 -8.21 3.81 -12.07
CA LEU A 160 -8.98 3.38 -10.90
C LEU A 160 -10.40 3.93 -10.87
N GLU A 161 -10.63 5.15 -11.41
CA GLU A 161 -11.97 5.75 -11.49
C GLU A 161 -12.88 5.03 -12.49
N ASN A 162 -12.31 4.53 -13.59
CA ASN A 162 -13.06 3.88 -14.67
C ASN A 162 -13.10 2.35 -14.56
N HIS A 163 -12.48 1.80 -13.54
CA HIS A 163 -12.47 0.36 -13.31
C HIS A 163 -13.03 0.05 -11.93
N SER A 164 -14.05 -0.78 -11.90
CA SER A 164 -14.56 -1.40 -10.66
C SER A 164 -14.30 -2.90 -10.76
N ASP A 165 -13.36 -3.40 -9.97
CA ASP A 165 -13.16 -4.84 -9.86
C ASP A 165 -14.03 -5.35 -8.70
N GLU A 166 -14.87 -6.34 -8.97
CA GLU A 166 -15.70 -6.98 -7.94
C GLU A 166 -14.87 -7.97 -7.09
N ASN A 167 -13.65 -8.29 -7.54
CA ASN A 167 -12.76 -9.23 -6.87
C ASN A 167 -11.81 -8.50 -5.92
N SER A 168 -11.66 -9.03 -4.71
CA SER A 168 -10.70 -8.52 -3.71
C SER A 168 -9.24 -8.64 -4.16
N PHE A 169 -8.93 -9.58 -5.05
CA PHE A 169 -7.58 -9.79 -5.56
C PHE A 169 -7.55 -9.72 -7.09
N PRO A 170 -6.64 -8.92 -7.66
CA PRO A 170 -6.41 -8.89 -9.09
C PRO A 170 -5.72 -10.18 -9.56
N ASP A 171 -5.74 -10.42 -10.87
CA ASP A 171 -4.94 -11.50 -11.47
C ASP A 171 -3.45 -11.16 -11.37
N PHE A 172 -2.73 -11.91 -10.55
CA PHE A 172 -1.29 -11.75 -10.37
C PHE A 172 -0.45 -12.34 -11.52
N SER A 173 -1.08 -12.89 -12.57
CA SER A 173 -0.35 -13.45 -13.73
C SER A 173 0.50 -12.41 -14.46
N THR A 174 0.03 -11.17 -14.51
CA THR A 174 0.70 -10.04 -15.17
C THR A 174 1.93 -9.52 -14.42
N ILE A 175 2.09 -9.84 -13.14
CA ILE A 175 3.18 -9.37 -12.29
C ILE A 175 4.50 -9.99 -12.75
N THR A 176 5.51 -9.14 -12.96
CA THR A 176 6.85 -9.54 -13.38
C THR A 176 7.66 -10.12 -12.23
N ARG A 177 8.62 -11.00 -12.56
CA ARG A 177 9.54 -11.57 -11.57
C ARG A 177 10.46 -10.51 -10.97
N PHE A 178 10.90 -10.73 -9.74
CA PHE A 178 11.85 -9.86 -9.02
C PHE A 178 11.37 -8.42 -8.85
N SER A 179 10.06 -8.21 -8.82
CA SER A 179 9.44 -6.92 -8.57
C SER A 179 8.95 -6.78 -7.12
N HIS A 180 8.61 -5.57 -6.73
CA HIS A 180 7.86 -5.32 -5.50
C HIS A 180 6.36 -5.31 -5.79
N VAL A 181 5.58 -5.83 -4.84
CA VAL A 181 4.11 -5.85 -4.93
C VAL A 181 3.55 -5.28 -3.64
N ILE A 182 2.77 -4.23 -3.71
CA ILE A 182 2.10 -3.62 -2.56
C ILE A 182 0.61 -3.89 -2.68
N ILE A 183 0.07 -4.72 -1.80
CA ILE A 183 -1.33 -5.11 -1.77
C ILE A 183 -2.02 -4.35 -0.64
N MET A 184 -3.07 -3.62 -0.97
CA MET A 184 -3.85 -2.80 -0.04
C MET A 184 -5.28 -3.32 -0.03
N SER A 185 -5.66 -4.08 1.01
CA SER A 185 -6.98 -4.73 1.15
C SER A 185 -7.35 -4.82 2.62
N ASP A 186 -8.58 -5.14 2.93
CA ASP A 186 -9.03 -5.45 4.30
C ASP A 186 -8.74 -6.91 4.70
N PHE A 187 -8.42 -7.77 3.72
CA PHE A 187 -8.14 -9.19 3.91
C PHE A 187 -9.19 -9.91 4.76
N LEU A 188 -10.48 -9.59 4.59
CA LEU A 188 -11.57 -10.17 5.40
C LEU A 188 -12.00 -11.57 4.97
N ASP A 189 -11.54 -12.05 3.84
CA ASP A 189 -11.75 -13.43 3.39
C ASP A 189 -11.07 -14.45 4.31
N TYR A 190 -11.40 -15.73 4.14
CA TYR A 190 -10.75 -16.83 4.86
C TYR A 190 -9.24 -16.85 4.57
N PRO A 191 -8.39 -17.00 5.60
CA PRO A 191 -6.93 -16.98 5.43
C PRO A 191 -6.42 -17.95 4.37
N GLU A 192 -7.02 -19.13 4.27
CA GLU A 192 -6.64 -20.16 3.31
C GLU A 192 -6.82 -19.68 1.86
N LYS A 193 -7.94 -19.00 1.58
CA LYS A 193 -8.20 -18.40 0.26
C LYS A 193 -7.18 -17.32 -0.06
N ILE A 194 -6.94 -16.40 0.87
CA ILE A 194 -5.97 -15.32 0.71
C ILE A 194 -4.59 -15.90 0.44
N ILE A 195 -4.14 -16.86 1.25
CA ILE A 195 -2.84 -17.53 1.10
C ILE A 195 -2.74 -18.25 -0.25
N GLN A 196 -3.82 -18.90 -0.70
CA GLN A 196 -3.84 -19.54 -2.01
C GLN A 196 -3.58 -18.54 -3.14
N HIS A 197 -4.23 -17.39 -3.13
CA HIS A 197 -4.00 -16.31 -4.10
C HIS A 197 -2.57 -15.78 -4.02
N LEU A 198 -2.07 -15.54 -2.82
CA LEU A 198 -0.72 -15.01 -2.59
C LEU A 198 0.39 -16.01 -2.98
N THR A 199 0.11 -17.32 -2.96
CA THR A 199 1.09 -18.35 -3.33
C THR A 199 1.58 -18.21 -4.77
N VAL A 200 0.77 -17.68 -5.67
CA VAL A 200 1.19 -17.37 -7.06
C VAL A 200 2.38 -16.40 -7.07
N LEU A 201 2.40 -15.43 -6.15
CA LEU A 201 3.47 -14.46 -6.05
C LEU A 201 4.80 -15.08 -5.55
N THR A 202 4.73 -16.11 -4.71
CA THR A 202 5.96 -16.77 -4.20
C THR A 202 6.75 -17.44 -5.33
N THR A 203 6.05 -17.99 -6.33
CA THR A 203 6.70 -18.64 -7.49
C THR A 203 7.44 -17.63 -8.39
N LYS A 204 7.10 -16.36 -8.31
CA LYS A 204 7.68 -15.28 -9.11
C LYS A 204 8.86 -14.58 -8.42
N GLN A 205 9.21 -15.00 -7.22
CA GLN A 205 10.30 -14.41 -6.41
C GLN A 205 10.12 -12.88 -6.24
N VAL A 206 8.90 -12.43 -6.04
CA VAL A 206 8.59 -11.04 -5.74
C VAL A 206 8.73 -10.76 -4.25
N THR A 207 8.98 -9.51 -3.89
CA THR A 207 8.88 -9.05 -2.50
C THR A 207 7.51 -8.39 -2.33
N ALA A 208 6.63 -9.01 -1.55
CA ALA A 208 5.30 -8.46 -1.33
C ALA A 208 5.22 -7.70 0.02
N HIS A 209 4.44 -6.65 0.00
CA HIS A 209 4.11 -5.81 1.16
C HIS A 209 2.58 -5.78 1.28
N LEU A 210 2.05 -6.41 2.31
CA LEU A 210 0.63 -6.43 2.59
C LEU A 210 0.27 -5.29 3.54
N ILE A 211 -0.67 -4.45 3.12
CA ILE A 211 -1.20 -3.36 3.93
C ILE A 211 -2.68 -3.66 4.19
N GLU A 212 -2.97 -4.13 5.41
CA GLU A 212 -4.35 -4.31 5.86
C GLU A 212 -4.96 -2.95 6.15
N ILE A 213 -6.05 -2.61 5.44
CA ILE A 213 -6.81 -1.40 5.70
C ILE A 213 -7.99 -1.76 6.58
N SER A 214 -7.98 -1.24 7.81
CA SER A 214 -8.95 -1.55 8.85
C SER A 214 -9.72 -0.30 9.26
N ASP A 215 -11.02 -0.47 9.53
CA ASP A 215 -11.82 0.58 10.16
C ASP A 215 -11.79 0.40 11.69
N PRO A 216 -11.75 1.47 12.50
CA PRO A 216 -11.76 1.37 13.96
C PRO A 216 -12.94 0.56 14.55
N ALA A 217 -14.08 0.52 13.84
CA ALA A 217 -15.22 -0.30 14.27
C ALA A 217 -14.99 -1.80 14.03
N GLU A 218 -14.19 -2.18 13.05
CA GLU A 218 -13.80 -3.59 12.83
C GLU A 218 -12.84 -4.06 13.93
N GLU A 219 -11.93 -3.20 14.37
CA GLU A 219 -11.00 -3.52 15.47
C GLU A 219 -11.71 -3.67 16.83
N SER A 220 -12.61 -2.73 17.14
CA SER A 220 -13.21 -2.61 18.47
C SER A 220 -14.54 -3.30 18.63
N PHE A 221 -15.24 -3.63 17.53
CA PHE A 221 -16.60 -4.16 17.48
C PHE A 221 -17.54 -3.43 18.46
N PRO A 222 -17.88 -2.16 18.21
CA PRO A 222 -18.60 -1.30 19.14
C PRO A 222 -20.13 -1.49 19.14
N TYR A 223 -20.60 -2.56 18.51
CA TYR A 223 -22.03 -2.82 18.30
C TYR A 223 -22.67 -3.41 19.55
N THR A 224 -23.88 -2.93 19.85
CA THR A 224 -24.67 -3.35 21.01
C THR A 224 -26.16 -3.46 20.68
N GLY A 225 -26.87 -4.36 21.37
CA GLY A 225 -28.31 -4.55 21.20
C GLY A 225 -28.69 -5.19 19.89
N HIS A 226 -29.90 -4.87 19.41
CA HIS A 226 -30.41 -5.42 18.16
C HIS A 226 -29.72 -4.80 16.96
N THR A 227 -28.91 -5.60 16.25
CA THR A 227 -28.08 -5.15 15.13
C THR A 227 -28.22 -6.10 13.95
N GLU A 228 -28.43 -5.55 12.76
CA GLU A 228 -28.37 -6.26 11.48
C GLU A 228 -27.03 -6.00 10.82
N PHE A 229 -26.29 -7.07 10.56
CA PHE A 229 -25.05 -7.06 9.78
C PHE A 229 -25.37 -7.51 8.36
N LEU A 230 -24.87 -6.79 7.40
CA LEU A 230 -25.00 -7.10 5.96
C LEU A 230 -23.61 -7.34 5.40
N ASP A 231 -23.39 -8.50 4.80
CA ASP A 231 -22.19 -8.76 4.01
C ASP A 231 -22.31 -7.98 2.67
N PRO A 232 -21.38 -7.09 2.38
CA PRO A 232 -21.45 -6.29 1.16
C PRO A 232 -21.22 -7.10 -0.12
N GLU A 233 -20.53 -8.25 -0.03
CA GLU A 233 -20.20 -9.10 -1.19
C GLU A 233 -21.30 -10.12 -1.47
N THR A 234 -21.66 -10.94 -0.47
CA THR A 234 -22.67 -12.01 -0.64
C THR A 234 -24.11 -11.51 -0.50
N LYS A 235 -24.30 -10.30 0.06
CA LYS A 235 -25.63 -9.73 0.45
C LYS A 235 -26.35 -10.54 1.54
N GLU A 236 -25.65 -11.47 2.17
CA GLU A 236 -26.19 -12.20 3.30
C GLU A 236 -26.40 -11.28 4.51
N LYS A 237 -27.48 -11.56 5.25
CA LYS A 237 -27.85 -10.78 6.43
C LYS A 237 -27.76 -11.63 7.67
N HIS A 238 -27.07 -11.11 8.67
CA HIS A 238 -27.02 -11.70 10.00
C HIS A 238 -27.64 -10.75 11.02
N VAL A 239 -28.71 -11.19 11.69
CA VAL A 239 -29.40 -10.39 12.70
C VAL A 239 -29.06 -10.92 14.09
N SER A 240 -28.50 -10.08 14.93
CA SER A 240 -28.24 -10.38 16.34
C SER A 240 -29.13 -9.54 17.23
N THR A 241 -29.76 -10.17 18.21
CA THR A 241 -30.54 -9.48 19.24
C THR A 241 -29.67 -8.81 20.30
N LYS A 242 -28.47 -9.35 20.50
CA LYS A 242 -27.45 -8.86 21.44
C LYS A 242 -26.09 -8.92 20.76
N ALA A 243 -25.74 -7.86 20.00
CA ALA A 243 -24.50 -7.82 19.24
C ALA A 243 -23.26 -7.88 20.17
N GLU A 244 -23.36 -7.37 21.38
CA GLU A 244 -22.29 -7.42 22.39
C GLU A 244 -21.83 -8.83 22.72
N ASP A 245 -22.70 -9.83 22.64
CA ASP A 245 -22.34 -11.23 22.89
C ASP A 245 -21.42 -11.81 21.84
N LEU A 246 -21.48 -11.28 20.62
CA LEU A 246 -20.61 -11.68 19.50
C LEU A 246 -19.19 -11.10 19.60
N ARG A 247 -19.00 -10.03 20.35
CA ARG A 247 -17.76 -9.25 20.38
C ARG A 247 -16.54 -10.11 20.68
N LYS A 248 -16.59 -10.96 21.70
CA LYS A 248 -15.42 -11.78 22.10
C LYS A 248 -15.02 -12.78 21.03
N SER A 249 -16.01 -13.46 20.43
CA SER A 249 -15.77 -14.43 19.36
C SER A 249 -15.27 -13.75 18.09
N TYR A 250 -15.88 -12.63 17.71
CA TYR A 250 -15.46 -11.82 16.57
C TYR A 250 -14.02 -11.35 16.72
N CYS A 251 -13.67 -10.64 17.80
CA CYS A 251 -12.31 -10.15 18.01
C CYS A 251 -11.28 -11.28 18.01
N LYS A 252 -11.62 -12.45 18.60
CA LYS A 252 -10.73 -13.61 18.57
C LYS A 252 -10.48 -14.10 17.14
N LEU A 253 -11.50 -14.23 16.31
CA LEU A 253 -11.39 -14.66 14.91
C LEU A 253 -10.65 -13.62 14.07
N TYR A 254 -10.97 -12.34 14.26
CA TYR A 254 -10.36 -11.22 13.58
C TYR A 254 -8.83 -11.18 13.79
N HIS A 255 -8.40 -11.28 15.05
CA HIS A 255 -6.97 -11.32 15.38
C HIS A 255 -6.29 -12.62 14.97
N ALA A 256 -6.97 -13.77 15.04
CA ALA A 256 -6.43 -15.04 14.61
C ALA A 256 -6.14 -15.04 13.11
N ARG A 257 -7.08 -14.54 12.28
CA ARG A 257 -6.88 -14.33 10.84
C ARG A 257 -5.66 -13.47 10.55
N ARG A 258 -5.57 -12.30 11.20
CA ARG A 258 -4.42 -11.38 11.04
C ARG A 258 -3.12 -12.07 11.38
N GLN A 259 -3.07 -12.79 12.51
CA GLN A 259 -1.85 -13.47 12.94
C GLN A 259 -1.41 -14.56 11.96
N GLU A 260 -2.35 -15.25 11.33
CA GLU A 260 -2.05 -16.25 10.31
C GLU A 260 -1.42 -15.62 9.07
N LEU A 261 -1.94 -14.48 8.59
CA LEU A 261 -1.38 -13.73 7.48
C LEU A 261 0.01 -13.15 7.81
N VAL A 262 0.19 -12.61 9.02
CA VAL A 262 1.49 -12.13 9.51
C VAL A 262 2.52 -13.28 9.50
N ASN A 263 2.13 -14.45 10.00
CA ASN A 263 3.01 -15.62 10.02
C ASN A 263 3.36 -16.12 8.60
N PHE A 264 2.39 -16.06 7.68
CA PHE A 264 2.63 -16.38 6.27
C PHE A 264 3.64 -15.40 5.65
N CYS A 265 3.41 -14.10 5.80
CA CYS A 265 4.32 -13.06 5.29
C CYS A 265 5.73 -13.21 5.84
N ALA A 266 5.88 -13.43 7.15
CA ALA A 266 7.18 -13.63 7.79
C ALA A 266 7.95 -14.82 7.20
N ARG A 267 7.27 -15.93 6.91
CA ARG A 267 7.89 -17.10 6.27
C ARG A 267 8.37 -16.85 4.85
N GLN A 268 7.71 -15.92 4.13
CA GLN A 268 8.10 -15.53 2.77
C GLN A 268 9.12 -14.38 2.73
N GLY A 269 9.48 -13.79 3.88
CA GLY A 269 10.28 -12.57 3.93
C GLY A 269 9.53 -11.34 3.44
N TRP A 270 8.20 -11.35 3.51
CA TRP A 270 7.31 -10.26 3.16
C TRP A 270 6.94 -9.43 4.39
N SER A 271 6.52 -8.19 4.18
CA SER A 271 6.02 -7.35 5.26
C SER A 271 4.51 -7.35 5.36
N TYR A 272 4.01 -7.19 6.56
CA TYR A 272 2.59 -6.98 6.85
C TYR A 272 2.44 -5.77 7.76
N HIS A 273 1.56 -4.86 7.39
CA HIS A 273 1.29 -3.64 8.14
C HIS A 273 -0.21 -3.37 8.21
N VAL A 274 -0.68 -2.84 9.34
CA VAL A 274 -2.08 -2.43 9.53
C VAL A 274 -2.16 -0.91 9.42
N SER A 275 -3.02 -0.43 8.53
CA SER A 275 -3.32 0.99 8.32
C SER A 275 -4.78 1.23 8.66
N THR A 276 -5.04 1.91 9.78
CA THR A 276 -6.41 2.22 10.19
C THR A 276 -6.90 3.52 9.56
N THR A 277 -8.17 3.55 9.20
CA THR A 277 -8.74 4.68 8.46
C THR A 277 -8.86 5.99 9.26
N ASP A 278 -8.66 5.95 10.58
CA ASP A 278 -8.59 7.12 11.46
C ASP A 278 -7.17 7.66 11.66
N GLN A 279 -6.15 6.90 11.26
CA GLN A 279 -4.74 7.28 11.41
C GLN A 279 -4.19 7.96 10.15
N PRO A 280 -3.18 8.83 10.30
CA PRO A 280 -2.53 9.47 9.17
C PRO A 280 -1.79 8.45 8.29
N LEU A 281 -1.97 8.54 6.96
CA LEU A 281 -1.25 7.70 5.98
C LEU A 281 0.28 7.81 6.06
N THR A 282 0.80 8.89 6.65
CA THR A 282 2.24 9.13 6.80
C THR A 282 2.94 8.02 7.57
N GLU A 283 2.30 7.45 8.60
CA GLU A 283 2.86 6.35 9.39
C GLU A 283 3.01 5.08 8.54
N THR A 284 1.98 4.72 7.80
CA THR A 284 1.98 3.57 6.89
C THR A 284 3.05 3.70 5.82
N ILE A 285 3.17 4.89 5.21
CA ILE A 285 4.16 5.14 4.16
C ILE A 285 5.58 5.10 4.73
N PHE A 286 5.80 5.65 5.91
CA PHE A 286 7.10 5.62 6.57
C PHE A 286 7.53 4.18 6.92
N HIS A 287 6.61 3.39 7.46
CA HIS A 287 6.85 1.97 7.74
C HIS A 287 7.20 1.20 6.46
N LEU A 288 6.43 1.41 5.39
CA LEU A 288 6.67 0.76 4.11
C LEU A 288 8.02 1.15 3.52
N ALA A 289 8.38 2.43 3.56
CA ALA A 289 9.67 2.91 3.05
C ALA A 289 10.86 2.27 3.78
N ASN A 290 10.78 2.11 5.11
CA ASN A 290 11.81 1.44 5.89
C ASN A 290 11.92 -0.04 5.50
N THR A 291 10.80 -0.75 5.37
CA THR A 291 10.80 -2.17 5.01
C THR A 291 11.26 -2.42 3.58
N MET A 292 10.95 -1.55 2.64
CA MET A 292 11.46 -1.63 1.26
C MET A 292 12.98 -1.40 1.20
N SER A 293 13.51 -0.47 1.99
CA SER A 293 14.95 -0.19 2.07
C SER A 293 15.76 -1.35 2.65
N ASP A 294 15.19 -2.11 3.59
CA ASP A 294 15.83 -3.25 4.25
C ASP A 294 15.70 -4.57 3.47
N SER A 295 14.97 -4.56 2.35
CA SER A 295 14.69 -5.76 1.57
C SER A 295 15.98 -6.45 1.10
N PRO A 296 16.09 -7.80 1.20
CA PRO A 296 17.26 -8.56 0.79
C PRO A 296 17.58 -8.45 -0.70
N LEU A 297 16.65 -8.00 -1.55
CA LEU A 297 16.92 -7.70 -2.95
C LEU A 297 17.90 -6.53 -3.11
N HIS A 298 17.88 -5.54 -2.22
CA HIS A 298 18.90 -4.48 -2.18
C HIS A 298 20.26 -5.01 -1.72
N LYS A 299 20.30 -5.95 -0.76
CA LYS A 299 21.57 -6.49 -0.20
C LYS A 299 22.26 -7.52 -1.08
N ARG A 300 21.53 -8.30 -1.91
CA ARG A 300 22.10 -9.33 -2.79
C ARG A 300 22.78 -8.80 -4.04
N ARG A 301 22.63 -7.52 -4.38
CA ARG A 301 23.25 -6.87 -5.55
C ARG A 301 24.41 -5.95 -5.21
N ALA A 302 24.74 -5.79 -3.92
CA ALA A 302 25.91 -5.06 -3.43
C ALA A 302 27.13 -5.95 -3.19
N LEU A 303 27.05 -7.26 -3.51
CA LEU A 303 28.12 -8.23 -3.55
C LEU A 303 28.35 -8.69 -5.01
#